data_0d99031f6502cf926d990c7492d83154
#
_entry.id   0d99031f6502cf926d990c7492d83154
#
_cell.length_a   1.000
_cell.length_b   1.000
_cell.length_c   1.000
_cell.angle_alpha   90.00
_cell.angle_beta   90.00
_cell.angle_gamma   90.00
#
_symmetry.space_group_name_H-M   'P 1'
#
loop_
_entity.id
_entity.type
_entity.pdbx_description
1 polymer ?
#
loop_
_entity_poly.entity_id
_entity_poly.type
_entity_poly.pdbx_seq_one_letter_code
_entity_poly.pdbx_strand_id
1 'polypeptide(L)'
;MNNLIIDAATDKIFLSVIIDKNIYTCSHENSKSNFEKLIILITDFLNKNKTSINKIDKIYVNRGPGSFAGIRNSLSIVKGLFLTQKIDYYCFSFLDFDKSTNVKYEDVPILCDKFKIKKNLIKPLYLS
;
A
#
# COMPACT_ATOMS: atom_id res chain seq x y z
N MET A 1 0.92 -16.09 4.83
CA MET A 1 1.59 -14.77 4.86
C MET A 1 0.56 -13.68 4.66
N ASN A 2 0.64 -12.62 5.46
CA ASN A 2 -0.31 -11.52 5.44
C ASN A 2 0.33 -10.30 4.80
N ASN A 3 -0.23 -9.84 3.68
CA ASN A 3 0.29 -8.70 2.94
C ASN A 3 -0.74 -7.57 2.93
N LEU A 4 -0.28 -6.35 3.24
CA LEU A 4 -1.11 -5.16 3.20
C LEU A 4 -0.73 -4.34 1.96
N ILE A 5 -1.73 -3.87 1.23
CA ILE A 5 -1.54 -3.01 0.07
C ILE A 5 -2.20 -1.67 0.33
N ILE A 6 -1.45 -0.59 0.16
CA ILE A 6 -1.93 0.78 0.37
C ILE A 6 -1.82 1.51 -0.97
N ASP A 7 -2.94 2.01 -1.45
CA ASP A 7 -2.98 2.79 -2.69
C ASP A 7 -3.75 4.09 -2.44
N ALA A 8 -3.02 5.14 -2.13
CA ALA A 8 -3.57 6.48 -1.92
C ALA A 8 -3.16 7.44 -3.04
N ALA A 9 -2.75 6.90 -4.19
CA ALA A 9 -2.24 7.69 -5.31
C ALA A 9 -3.33 8.16 -6.27
N THR A 10 -4.50 7.54 -6.25
CA THR A 10 -5.57 7.80 -7.22
C THR A 10 -6.67 8.66 -6.62
N ASP A 11 -7.88 8.59 -7.20
CA ASP A 11 -9.04 9.38 -6.76
C ASP A 11 -9.63 8.93 -5.43
N LYS A 12 -9.27 7.74 -4.98
CA LYS A 12 -9.69 7.21 -3.68
C LYS A 12 -8.49 6.61 -2.95
N ILE A 13 -8.66 6.39 -1.67
CA ILE A 13 -7.70 5.63 -0.88
C ILE A 13 -8.18 4.18 -0.85
N PHE A 14 -7.40 3.28 -1.42
CA PHE A 14 -7.70 1.85 -1.41
C PHE A 14 -6.78 1.13 -0.43
N LEU A 15 -7.37 0.29 0.42
CA LEU A 15 -6.63 -0.57 1.33
C LEU A 15 -7.04 -2.01 1.04
N SER A 16 -6.05 -2.86 0.85
CA SER A 16 -6.28 -4.28 0.64
C SER A 16 -5.40 -5.09 1.56
N VAL A 17 -5.93 -6.20 2.07
CA VAL A 17 -5.13 -7.13 2.84
C VAL A 17 -5.34 -8.54 2.28
N ILE A 18 -4.23 -9.23 2.06
CA ILE A 18 -4.23 -10.62 1.61
C ILE A 18 -3.89 -11.47 2.81
N ILE A 19 -4.84 -12.31 3.23
CA ILE A 19 -4.69 -13.22 4.36
C ILE A 19 -4.88 -14.62 3.80
N ASP A 20 -3.82 -15.41 3.86
CA ASP A 20 -3.73 -16.72 3.21
C ASP A 20 -4.01 -16.56 1.71
N LYS A 21 -4.95 -16.91 1.08
CA LYS A 21 -5.22 -16.71 -0.35
C LYS A 21 -6.43 -15.83 -0.59
N ASN A 22 -6.95 -15.22 0.46
CA ASN A 22 -8.13 -14.37 0.36
C ASN A 22 -7.75 -12.91 0.41
N ILE A 23 -8.37 -12.09 -0.43
CA ILE A 23 -8.16 -10.65 -0.45
C ILE A 23 -9.41 -9.93 0.04
N TYR A 24 -9.19 -8.93 0.89
CA TYR A 24 -10.25 -8.05 1.39
C TYR A 24 -9.85 -6.62 1.05
N THR A 25 -10.79 -5.82 0.58
CA THR A 25 -10.50 -4.46 0.12
C THR A 25 -11.55 -3.49 0.65
N CYS A 26 -11.12 -2.28 1.00
CA CYS A 26 -12.02 -1.16 1.27
C CYS A 26 -11.51 0.09 0.56
N SER A 27 -12.35 1.11 0.50
CA SER A 27 -11.95 2.40 -0.07
C SER A 27 -12.50 3.54 0.76
N HIS A 28 -11.80 4.68 0.70
CA HIS A 28 -12.19 5.92 1.37
C HIS A 28 -12.01 7.08 0.41
N GLU A 29 -12.72 8.18 0.68
CA GLU A 29 -12.55 9.38 -0.12
C GLU A 29 -11.12 9.91 0.00
N ASN A 30 -10.59 10.39 -1.11
CA ASN A 30 -9.29 11.05 -1.19
C ASN A 30 -9.46 12.49 -0.70
N SER A 31 -9.37 12.70 0.61
CA SER A 31 -9.58 14.00 1.24
C SER A 31 -8.48 14.30 2.25
N LYS A 32 -8.27 15.59 2.53
CA LYS A 32 -7.30 16.00 3.54
C LYS A 32 -7.56 15.33 4.89
N SER A 33 -8.82 15.27 5.30
CA SER A 33 -9.21 14.63 6.56
C SER A 33 -8.81 13.15 6.60
N ASN A 34 -9.05 12.43 5.50
CA ASN A 34 -8.70 11.02 5.44
C ASN A 34 -7.19 10.79 5.37
N PHE A 35 -6.43 11.68 4.71
CA PHE A 35 -4.98 11.58 4.73
C PHE A 35 -4.41 11.80 6.13
N GLU A 36 -4.96 12.73 6.90
CA GLU A 36 -4.51 13.03 8.26
C GLU A 36 -4.73 11.86 9.22
N LYS A 37 -5.73 11.02 8.95
CA LYS A 37 -6.06 9.87 9.80
C LYS A 37 -5.80 8.52 9.10
N LEU A 38 -4.91 8.50 8.11
CA LEU A 38 -4.68 7.30 7.31
C LEU A 38 -4.28 6.09 8.16
N ILE A 39 -3.43 6.28 9.17
CA ILE A 39 -3.04 5.17 10.04
C ILE A 39 -4.25 4.61 10.82
N ILE A 40 -5.18 5.45 11.19
CA ILE A 40 -6.42 5.02 11.86
C ILE A 40 -7.28 4.21 10.89
N LEU A 41 -7.40 4.67 9.64
CA LEU A 41 -8.15 3.94 8.61
C LEU A 41 -7.54 2.56 8.37
N ILE A 42 -6.22 2.48 8.32
CA ILE A 42 -5.51 1.20 8.15
C ILE A 42 -5.79 0.27 9.35
N THR A 43 -5.63 0.79 10.56
CA THR A 43 -5.84 0.00 11.78
C THR A 43 -7.27 -0.53 11.86
N ASP A 44 -8.26 0.33 11.60
CA ASP A 44 -9.67 -0.08 11.63
C ASP A 44 -9.98 -1.13 10.56
N PHE A 45 -9.42 -0.95 9.36
CA PHE A 45 -9.59 -1.91 8.27
C PHE A 45 -9.04 -3.29 8.65
N LEU A 46 -7.84 -3.32 9.21
CA LEU A 46 -7.23 -4.59 9.64
C LEU A 46 -8.05 -5.25 10.74
N ASN A 47 -8.51 -4.47 11.72
CA ASN A 47 -9.32 -5.00 12.82
C ASN A 47 -10.64 -5.60 12.32
N LYS A 48 -11.29 -4.97 11.33
CA LYS A 48 -12.51 -5.50 10.71
C LYS A 48 -12.28 -6.84 10.03
N ASN A 49 -11.07 -7.08 9.58
CA ASN A 49 -10.69 -8.33 8.92
C ASN A 49 -9.95 -9.28 9.86
N LYS A 50 -10.12 -9.07 11.16
CA LYS A 50 -9.63 -9.96 12.23
C LYS A 50 -8.12 -10.10 12.24
N THR A 51 -7.41 -9.04 11.88
CA THR A 51 -5.96 -8.99 11.92
C THR A 51 -5.50 -7.66 12.53
N SER A 52 -4.19 -7.42 12.54
CA SER A 52 -3.61 -6.21 13.12
C SER A 52 -2.26 -5.93 12.47
N ILE A 53 -1.73 -4.72 12.68
CA ILE A 53 -0.45 -4.30 12.09
C ILE A 53 0.68 -5.29 12.44
N ASN A 54 0.76 -5.74 13.67
CA ASN A 54 1.85 -6.63 14.10
C ASN A 54 1.76 -8.04 13.49
N LYS A 55 0.67 -8.35 12.78
CA LYS A 55 0.51 -9.62 12.06
C LYS A 55 0.77 -9.48 10.56
N ILE A 56 1.07 -8.27 10.10
CA ILE A 56 1.37 -8.02 8.69
C ILE A 56 2.84 -8.36 8.44
N ASP A 57 3.10 -9.15 7.41
CA ASP A 57 4.44 -9.58 7.05
C ASP A 57 5.13 -8.60 6.11
N LYS A 58 4.39 -8.08 5.12
CA LYS A 58 4.92 -7.14 4.13
C LYS A 58 3.87 -6.11 3.75
N ILE A 59 4.34 -4.91 3.41
CA ILE A 59 3.47 -3.83 2.94
C ILE A 59 3.88 -3.44 1.53
N TYR A 60 2.89 -3.28 0.67
CA TYR A 60 3.07 -2.80 -0.71
C TYR A 60 2.33 -1.48 -0.83
N VAL A 61 3.04 -0.42 -1.23
CA VAL A 61 2.47 0.92 -1.28
C VAL A 61 2.65 1.50 -2.68
N ASN A 62 1.56 2.06 -3.22
CA ASN A 62 1.62 2.71 -4.52
C ASN A 62 2.40 4.03 -4.40
N ARG A 63 3.52 4.13 -5.13
CA ARG A 63 4.40 5.30 -5.13
C ARG A 63 4.00 6.34 -6.17
N GLY A 64 2.93 6.09 -6.93
CA GLY A 64 2.44 6.98 -7.96
C GLY A 64 2.60 6.44 -9.38
N PRO A 65 2.40 7.27 -10.39
CA PRO A 65 2.12 8.71 -10.29
C PRO A 65 0.71 9.02 -9.78
N GLY A 66 0.53 10.17 -9.15
CA GLY A 66 -0.78 10.57 -8.67
C GLY A 66 -0.74 11.65 -7.61
N SER A 67 -1.68 11.56 -6.67
CA SER A 67 -1.87 12.54 -5.60
C SER A 67 -0.63 12.73 -4.75
N PHE A 68 -0.11 13.93 -4.73
CA PHE A 68 1.05 14.30 -3.90
C PHE A 68 0.81 13.98 -2.42
N ALA A 69 -0.33 14.44 -1.89
CA ALA A 69 -0.64 14.25 -0.48
C ALA A 69 -0.83 12.76 -0.13
N GLY A 70 -1.53 12.02 -0.98
CA GLY A 70 -1.76 10.60 -0.75
C GLY A 70 -0.48 9.78 -0.79
N ILE A 71 0.36 10.03 -1.78
CA ILE A 71 1.64 9.35 -1.91
C ILE A 71 2.54 9.68 -0.72
N ARG A 72 2.70 10.96 -0.40
CA ARG A 72 3.57 11.38 0.69
C ARG A 72 3.14 10.80 2.04
N ASN A 73 1.84 10.85 2.34
CA ASN A 73 1.34 10.35 3.62
C ASN A 73 1.49 8.82 3.72
N SER A 74 1.17 8.10 2.64
CA SER A 74 1.30 6.64 2.68
C SER A 74 2.76 6.19 2.78
N LEU A 75 3.68 6.86 2.08
CA LEU A 75 5.12 6.55 2.17
C LEU A 75 5.66 6.84 3.57
N SER A 76 5.22 7.94 4.20
CA SER A 76 5.61 8.26 5.57
C SER A 76 5.17 7.19 6.56
N ILE A 77 3.96 6.67 6.38
CA ILE A 77 3.42 5.62 7.26
C ILE A 77 4.24 4.34 7.12
N VAL A 78 4.51 3.88 5.90
CA VAL A 78 5.27 2.64 5.72
C VAL A 78 6.69 2.76 6.24
N LYS A 79 7.31 3.93 6.09
CA LYS A 79 8.63 4.19 6.67
C LYS A 79 8.58 4.11 8.19
N GLY A 80 7.56 4.71 8.81
CA GLY A 80 7.37 4.65 10.26
C GLY A 80 7.15 3.23 10.75
N LEU A 81 6.35 2.44 10.04
CA LEU A 81 6.10 1.06 10.41
C LEU A 81 7.36 0.19 10.25
N PHE A 82 8.18 0.46 9.24
CA PHE A 82 9.47 -0.20 9.11
C PHE A 82 10.37 0.09 10.31
N LEU A 83 10.46 1.36 10.71
CA LEU A 83 11.32 1.78 11.82
C LEU A 83 10.84 1.24 13.17
N THR A 84 9.53 1.18 13.41
CA THR A 84 8.96 0.82 14.71
C THR A 84 8.59 -0.66 14.82
N GLN A 85 8.07 -1.26 13.75
CA GLN A 85 7.54 -2.62 13.76
C GLN A 85 8.39 -3.61 12.95
N LYS A 86 9.42 -3.13 12.26
CA LYS A 86 10.30 -3.93 11.41
C LYS A 86 9.55 -4.62 10.27
N ILE A 87 8.51 -3.98 9.73
CA ILE A 87 7.75 -4.52 8.61
C ILE A 87 8.39 -4.03 7.30
N ASP A 88 8.83 -4.96 6.46
CA ASP A 88 9.38 -4.61 5.15
C ASP A 88 8.29 -4.05 4.24
N TYR A 89 8.64 -3.06 3.42
CA TYR A 89 7.72 -2.46 2.47
C TYR A 89 8.31 -2.39 1.07
N TYR A 90 7.42 -2.36 0.08
CA TYR A 90 7.78 -2.26 -1.33
C TYR A 90 7.01 -1.09 -1.94
N CYS A 91 7.73 -0.10 -2.45
CA CYS A 91 7.13 1.03 -3.16
C CYS A 91 7.01 0.65 -4.63
N PHE A 92 5.79 0.48 -5.12
CA PHE A 92 5.54 0.09 -6.49
C PHE A 92 4.77 1.16 -7.25
N SER A 93 4.88 1.14 -8.56
CA SER A 93 3.98 1.83 -9.49
C SER A 93 3.44 0.79 -10.46
N PHE A 94 2.19 0.94 -10.87
CA PHE A 94 1.67 0.07 -11.93
C PHE A 94 2.48 0.22 -13.23
N LEU A 95 3.18 1.34 -13.39
CA LEU A 95 4.10 1.54 -14.52
C LEU A 95 5.35 0.67 -14.44
N ASP A 96 5.67 0.14 -13.27
CA ASP A 96 6.81 -0.77 -13.09
C ASP A 96 6.54 -2.14 -13.70
N PHE A 97 5.28 -2.45 -13.98
CA PHE A 97 4.84 -3.76 -14.45
C PHE A 97 4.53 -3.74 -15.95
N ASP A 98 4.41 -4.93 -16.52
CA ASP A 98 4.09 -5.04 -17.95
C ASP A 98 2.70 -4.44 -18.22
N LYS A 99 2.62 -3.54 -19.22
CA LYS A 99 1.40 -2.82 -19.57
C LYS A 99 0.36 -3.69 -20.28
N SER A 100 0.70 -4.90 -20.67
CA SER A 100 -0.20 -5.78 -21.41
C SER A 100 -1.26 -6.43 -20.55
N THR A 101 -1.17 -6.32 -19.22
CA THR A 101 -2.08 -6.97 -18.28
C THR A 101 -2.78 -5.96 -17.38
N ASN A 102 -4.07 -6.22 -17.11
CA ASN A 102 -4.81 -5.49 -16.07
C ASN A 102 -4.35 -6.02 -14.72
N VAL A 103 -3.65 -5.17 -13.96
CA VAL A 103 -3.10 -5.56 -12.67
C VAL A 103 -4.16 -5.34 -11.58
N LYS A 104 -4.41 -6.39 -10.82
CA LYS A 104 -5.27 -6.31 -9.62
C LYS A 104 -4.38 -6.23 -8.39
N TYR A 105 -4.92 -5.72 -7.29
CA TYR A 105 -4.15 -5.61 -6.04
C TYR A 105 -3.61 -6.97 -5.59
N GLU A 106 -4.37 -8.05 -5.78
CA GLU A 106 -3.93 -9.40 -5.41
C GLU A 106 -2.69 -9.86 -6.19
N ASP A 107 -2.42 -9.26 -7.35
CA ASP A 107 -1.26 -9.59 -8.18
C ASP A 107 -0.01 -8.83 -7.77
N VAL A 108 -0.14 -7.75 -6.99
CA VAL A 108 0.96 -6.85 -6.68
C VAL A 108 2.15 -7.55 -5.99
N PRO A 109 1.94 -8.40 -4.97
CA PRO A 109 3.09 -9.08 -4.34
C PRO A 109 3.89 -9.93 -5.32
N ILE A 110 3.21 -10.67 -6.19
CA ILE A 110 3.85 -11.54 -7.18
C ILE A 110 4.61 -10.70 -8.21
N LEU A 111 3.99 -9.60 -8.67
CA LEU A 111 4.61 -8.72 -9.66
C LEU A 111 5.81 -7.96 -9.10
N CYS A 112 5.75 -7.54 -7.84
CA CYS A 112 6.90 -6.90 -7.21
C CYS A 112 8.08 -7.85 -7.14
N ASP A 113 7.85 -9.12 -6.88
CA ASP A 113 8.89 -10.13 -6.89
C ASP A 113 9.42 -10.36 -8.31
N LYS A 114 8.51 -10.53 -9.27
CA LYS A 114 8.87 -10.77 -10.67
C LYS A 114 9.71 -9.64 -11.27
N PHE A 115 9.33 -8.38 -10.99
CA PHE A 115 10.02 -7.21 -11.53
C PHE A 115 11.10 -6.69 -10.60
N LYS A 116 11.45 -7.45 -9.54
CA LYS A 116 12.58 -7.16 -8.66
C LYS A 116 12.52 -5.78 -8.02
N ILE A 117 11.34 -5.40 -7.55
CA ILE A 117 11.18 -4.15 -6.81
C ILE A 117 11.96 -4.26 -5.49
N LYS A 118 12.84 -3.30 -5.23
CA LYS A 118 13.65 -3.31 -4.01
C LYS A 118 12.81 -3.01 -2.79
N LYS A 119 13.03 -3.79 -1.72
CA LYS A 119 12.34 -3.53 -0.46
C LYS A 119 12.98 -2.36 0.28
N ASN A 120 12.14 -1.68 1.07
CA ASN A 120 12.56 -0.65 2.02
C ASN A 120 13.23 0.56 1.36
N LEU A 121 12.83 0.86 0.13
CA LEU A 121 13.34 2.01 -0.63
C LEU A 121 12.20 2.98 -0.89
N ILE A 122 12.27 4.19 -0.32
CA ILE A 122 11.31 5.25 -0.57
C ILE A 122 11.63 5.87 -1.93
N LYS A 123 10.68 5.74 -2.86
CA LYS A 123 10.89 6.20 -4.24
C LYS A 123 9.59 6.77 -4.80
N PRO A 124 9.20 7.99 -4.37
CA PRO A 124 7.94 8.58 -4.83
C PRO A 124 8.00 8.97 -6.30
N LEU A 125 6.85 8.89 -6.95
CA LEU A 125 6.66 9.30 -8.34
C LEU A 125 5.47 10.25 -8.39
N TYR A 126 5.75 11.54 -8.26
CA TYR A 126 4.70 12.56 -8.27
C TYR A 126 4.40 13.02 -9.69
N LEU A 127 3.18 13.51 -9.89
CA LEU A 127 2.86 14.28 -11.09
C LEU A 127 3.52 15.64 -10.96
N SER A 128 4.25 16.01 -11.97
CA SER A 128 4.90 17.32 -12.04
C SER A 128 3.92 18.43 -12.44
#